data_08599e9673b026b7856a5e947e444218
#
_entry.id   08599e9673b026b7856a5e947e444218
#
_cell.length_a   1.000
_cell.length_b   1.000
_cell.length_c   1.000
_cell.angle_alpha   90.00
_cell.angle_beta   90.00
_cell.angle_gamma   90.00
#
_symmetry.space_group_name_H-M   'P 1'
#
loop_
_entity.id
_entity.type
_entity.pdbx_description
1 polymer ?
#
loop_
_entity_poly.entity_id
_entity_poly.type
_entity_poly.pdbx_seq_one_letter_code
_entity_poly.pdbx_strand_id
1 'polypeptide(L)'
;MDYKQYQDEVTADIAKVLADASCQPILFVGSGFTKRYAGGPNWEELLGLLAKGCPLIDKDFAYYKQAHGNDLKKIGSVFSDLYREWAWSAKGKTKFPDEYFSTAYGSDIFIKHTIAELLKALGPHKGSYGSADLDTEIAALKSISAHAVITTNYDEVIEPLFPDYERIIGQQILRKPYLAIGEIFKIHGCRSDPKSIVVNEADYQRFEDDHKYLSAKLLTYFVEHPLIFIGYRADDPNIKSILYDVDRMVRADFQLVPNIYILEWDKAITDASYPARDKVISVAADVNIRIKSISASSFEWVYKAFGQAGDLEKVNTKLLRSLMARSVELVRSSIPKRHVGIDFQTLEHAVDSGENFAKLFGVTSLSDPSQVNLSYRFLLTGVGAELGFTGWSKAQDLINVLKEQDGFDMKASDNRYHITVPSGKTTVVHRYSEAAVDLLKKVLNGDEYTLDKQILKVDEAAKAAAA
;
A
#
# COMPACT_ATOMS: atom_id res chain seq x y z
N MET A 1 32.94 -21.78 -16.39
CA MET A 1 31.78 -21.06 -15.85
C MET A 1 32.29 -20.22 -14.70
N ASP A 2 32.00 -18.97 -14.69
CA ASP A 2 32.43 -18.03 -13.66
C ASP A 2 31.20 -17.24 -13.11
N TYR A 3 31.42 -16.40 -12.10
CA TYR A 3 30.32 -15.69 -11.47
C TYR A 3 29.68 -14.64 -12.38
N LYS A 4 30.46 -14.05 -13.30
CA LYS A 4 29.93 -13.11 -14.29
C LYS A 4 28.95 -13.81 -15.24
N GLN A 5 29.30 -14.97 -15.74
CA GLN A 5 28.40 -15.78 -16.56
C GLN A 5 27.13 -16.17 -15.79
N TYR A 6 27.26 -16.55 -14.52
CA TYR A 6 26.11 -16.82 -13.64
C TYR A 6 25.18 -15.60 -13.52
N GLN A 7 25.72 -14.40 -13.28
CA GLN A 7 24.96 -13.16 -13.19
C GLN A 7 24.22 -12.86 -14.50
N ASP A 8 24.90 -13.00 -15.64
CA ASP A 8 24.32 -12.72 -16.95
C ASP A 8 23.17 -13.68 -17.27
N GLU A 9 23.33 -14.98 -16.96
CA GLU A 9 22.29 -15.98 -17.15
C GLU A 9 21.09 -15.77 -16.22
N VAL A 10 21.30 -15.43 -14.95
CA VAL A 10 20.23 -15.15 -14.00
C VAL A 10 19.50 -13.85 -14.39
N THR A 11 20.24 -12.82 -14.82
CA THR A 11 19.64 -11.56 -15.29
C THR A 11 18.76 -11.79 -16.53
N ALA A 12 19.23 -12.59 -17.49
CA ALA A 12 18.45 -12.94 -18.67
C ALA A 12 17.18 -13.74 -18.32
N ASP A 13 17.29 -14.66 -17.35
CA ASP A 13 16.13 -15.44 -16.85
C ASP A 13 15.10 -14.55 -16.17
N ILE A 14 15.54 -13.61 -15.30
CA ILE A 14 14.64 -12.64 -14.66
C ILE A 14 13.93 -11.77 -15.72
N ALA A 15 14.69 -11.23 -16.68
CA ALA A 15 14.12 -10.39 -17.75
C ALA A 15 13.07 -11.17 -18.57
N LYS A 16 13.35 -12.43 -18.89
CA LYS A 16 12.40 -13.30 -19.57
C LYS A 16 11.12 -13.54 -18.76
N VAL A 17 11.24 -13.89 -17.47
CA VAL A 17 10.08 -14.13 -16.61
C VAL A 17 9.23 -12.87 -16.44
N LEU A 18 9.84 -11.71 -16.30
CA LEU A 18 9.12 -10.43 -16.22
C LEU A 18 8.39 -10.10 -17.54
N ALA A 19 9.02 -10.36 -18.68
CA ALA A 19 8.42 -10.17 -20.00
C ALA A 19 7.26 -11.14 -20.25
N ASP A 20 7.45 -12.43 -19.95
CA ASP A 20 6.43 -13.48 -20.14
C ASP A 20 5.20 -13.23 -19.25
N ALA A 21 5.42 -12.78 -17.99
CA ALA A 21 4.35 -12.46 -17.06
C ALA A 21 3.62 -11.15 -17.42
N SER A 22 4.27 -10.23 -18.13
CA SER A 22 3.72 -8.90 -18.48
C SER A 22 3.15 -8.12 -17.28
N CYS A 23 3.71 -8.34 -16.09
CA CYS A 23 3.28 -7.71 -14.84
C CYS A 23 4.48 -7.40 -13.92
N GLN A 24 4.25 -6.51 -12.97
CA GLN A 24 5.26 -6.10 -12.01
C GLN A 24 5.53 -7.20 -10.97
N PRO A 25 6.78 -7.32 -10.47
CA PRO A 25 7.13 -8.34 -9.48
C PRO A 25 6.54 -8.03 -8.10
N ILE A 26 6.45 -9.06 -7.26
CA ILE A 26 6.16 -8.96 -5.84
C ILE A 26 7.43 -9.16 -5.04
N LEU A 27 7.67 -8.27 -4.08
CA LEU A 27 8.75 -8.40 -3.11
C LEU A 27 8.19 -9.01 -1.82
N PHE A 28 8.69 -10.20 -1.44
CA PHE A 28 8.34 -10.82 -0.18
C PHE A 28 9.52 -10.70 0.80
N VAL A 29 9.36 -9.84 1.82
CA VAL A 29 10.47 -9.36 2.66
C VAL A 29 10.40 -9.95 4.07
N GLY A 30 11.48 -10.61 4.50
CA GLY A 30 11.62 -11.21 5.83
C GLY A 30 12.64 -10.53 6.72
N SER A 31 12.83 -11.07 7.92
CA SER A 31 13.68 -10.50 8.98
C SER A 31 15.16 -10.36 8.61
N GLY A 32 15.66 -11.18 7.68
CA GLY A 32 17.02 -11.05 7.15
C GLY A 32 17.26 -9.74 6.41
N PHE A 33 16.21 -9.15 5.83
CA PHE A 33 16.26 -7.80 5.25
C PHE A 33 16.52 -6.74 6.32
N THR A 34 15.73 -6.74 7.37
CA THR A 34 15.90 -5.82 8.49
C THR A 34 17.25 -6.02 9.18
N LYS A 35 17.73 -7.27 9.27
CA LYS A 35 19.05 -7.56 9.81
C LYS A 35 20.17 -6.97 8.96
N ARG A 36 20.09 -7.10 7.62
CA ARG A 36 21.08 -6.59 6.67
C ARG A 36 21.15 -5.06 6.66
N TYR A 37 20.01 -4.38 6.58
CA TYR A 37 19.94 -2.96 6.30
C TYR A 37 19.67 -2.07 7.53
N ALA A 38 19.25 -2.64 8.64
CA ALA A 38 18.93 -1.88 9.85
C ALA A 38 19.49 -2.53 11.15
N GLY A 39 20.27 -3.62 11.05
CA GLY A 39 20.84 -4.30 12.19
C GLY A 39 19.79 -4.92 13.13
N GLY A 40 18.56 -5.13 12.66
CA GLY A 40 17.47 -5.66 13.48
C GLY A 40 17.60 -7.17 13.75
N PRO A 41 16.87 -7.68 14.75
CA PRO A 41 16.88 -9.10 15.10
C PRO A 41 16.07 -9.93 14.10
N ASN A 42 16.47 -11.19 13.90
CA ASN A 42 15.57 -12.20 13.38
C ASN A 42 14.60 -12.67 14.47
N TRP A 43 13.65 -13.56 14.12
CA TRP A 43 12.63 -14.03 15.05
C TRP A 43 13.19 -14.70 16.30
N GLU A 44 14.21 -15.54 16.17
CA GLU A 44 14.88 -16.21 17.29
C GLU A 44 15.63 -15.21 18.18
N GLU A 45 16.36 -14.29 17.58
CA GLU A 45 17.08 -13.22 18.28
C GLU A 45 16.10 -12.28 19.02
N LEU A 46 14.94 -11.99 18.42
CA LEU A 46 13.90 -11.17 19.05
C LEU A 46 13.38 -11.84 20.34
N LEU A 47 13.07 -13.14 20.28
CA LEU A 47 12.68 -13.90 21.48
C LEU A 47 13.79 -13.91 22.53
N GLY A 48 15.05 -14.02 22.10
CA GLY A 48 16.21 -13.91 23.00
C GLY A 48 16.31 -12.53 23.67
N LEU A 49 15.99 -11.45 22.97
CA LEU A 49 15.92 -10.09 23.54
C LEU A 49 14.75 -9.96 24.52
N LEU A 50 13.59 -10.52 24.19
CA LEU A 50 12.43 -10.55 25.08
C LEU A 50 12.71 -11.33 26.35
N ALA A 51 13.45 -12.45 26.26
CA ALA A 51 13.87 -13.22 27.46
C ALA A 51 14.68 -12.35 28.41
N LYS A 52 15.59 -11.53 27.92
CA LYS A 52 16.37 -10.60 28.72
C LYS A 52 15.59 -9.42 29.28
N GLY A 53 14.49 -9.06 28.62
CA GLY A 53 13.64 -7.89 28.95
C GLY A 53 12.63 -8.17 30.08
N CYS A 54 12.29 -9.42 30.37
CA CYS A 54 11.28 -9.77 31.35
C CYS A 54 11.95 -10.40 32.63
N PRO A 55 11.82 -9.78 33.78
CA PRO A 55 12.43 -10.32 35.04
C PRO A 55 11.91 -11.69 35.49
N LEU A 56 10.75 -12.13 35.00
CA LEU A 56 10.20 -13.46 35.32
C LEU A 56 10.74 -14.56 34.40
N ILE A 57 11.45 -14.20 33.33
CA ILE A 57 12.17 -15.16 32.47
C ILE A 57 13.56 -15.35 33.07
N ASP A 58 13.68 -16.28 33.98
CA ASP A 58 14.87 -16.49 34.81
C ASP A 58 15.89 -17.49 34.24
N LYS A 59 15.54 -18.20 33.16
CA LYS A 59 16.42 -19.17 32.50
C LYS A 59 16.96 -18.58 31.18
N ASP A 60 18.11 -19.10 30.76
CA ASP A 60 18.66 -18.80 29.45
C ASP A 60 17.69 -19.19 28.35
N PHE A 61 17.69 -18.45 27.25
CA PHE A 61 16.82 -18.72 26.11
C PHE A 61 16.99 -20.16 25.56
N ALA A 62 18.21 -20.72 25.67
CA ALA A 62 18.49 -22.11 25.30
C ALA A 62 17.65 -23.12 26.08
N TYR A 63 17.36 -22.87 27.36
CA TYR A 63 16.47 -23.71 28.15
C TYR A 63 15.07 -23.81 27.53
N TYR A 64 14.49 -22.69 27.15
CA TYR A 64 13.15 -22.67 26.54
C TYR A 64 13.14 -23.35 25.15
N LYS A 65 14.22 -23.22 24.37
CA LYS A 65 14.38 -23.96 23.13
C LYS A 65 14.39 -25.48 23.35
N GLN A 66 15.12 -25.95 24.33
CA GLN A 66 15.16 -27.38 24.68
C GLN A 66 13.80 -27.87 25.20
N ALA A 67 13.18 -27.12 26.10
CA ALA A 67 11.91 -27.49 26.75
C ALA A 67 10.74 -27.56 25.70
N HIS A 68 10.79 -26.77 24.66
CA HIS A 68 9.74 -26.68 23.66
C HIS A 68 10.15 -27.17 22.24
N GLY A 69 11.23 -27.99 22.15
CA GLY A 69 11.65 -28.62 20.90
C GLY A 69 11.96 -27.62 19.75
N ASN A 70 12.53 -26.47 20.10
CA ASN A 70 12.79 -25.34 19.18
C ASN A 70 11.53 -24.72 18.54
N ASP A 71 10.33 -24.99 19.05
CA ASP A 71 9.10 -24.37 18.58
C ASP A 71 9.00 -22.94 19.12
N LEU A 72 9.35 -21.98 18.28
CA LEU A 72 9.37 -20.56 18.64
C LEU A 72 7.97 -19.99 18.92
N LYS A 73 6.89 -20.56 18.34
CA LYS A 73 5.51 -20.14 18.59
C LYS A 73 5.11 -20.50 20.02
N LYS A 74 5.46 -21.72 20.48
CA LYS A 74 5.26 -22.15 21.88
C LYS A 74 6.04 -21.31 22.87
N ILE A 75 7.30 -21.00 22.55
CA ILE A 75 8.11 -20.10 23.37
C ILE A 75 7.45 -18.71 23.45
N GLY A 76 6.92 -18.21 22.35
CA GLY A 76 6.15 -16.97 22.30
C GLY A 76 4.94 -17.00 23.24
N SER A 77 4.22 -18.14 23.32
CA SER A 77 3.08 -18.32 24.24
C SER A 77 3.54 -18.25 25.70
N VAL A 78 4.59 -18.99 26.06
CA VAL A 78 5.16 -18.98 27.44
C VAL A 78 5.60 -17.57 27.81
N PHE A 79 6.31 -16.87 26.92
CA PHE A 79 6.75 -15.51 27.18
C PHE A 79 5.58 -14.53 27.29
N SER A 80 4.52 -14.70 26.52
CA SER A 80 3.31 -13.88 26.63
C SER A 80 2.70 -13.96 28.04
N ASP A 81 2.63 -15.17 28.61
CA ASP A 81 2.11 -15.37 29.94
C ASP A 81 3.02 -14.74 31.02
N LEU A 82 4.34 -14.94 30.95
CA LEU A 82 5.31 -14.35 31.87
C LEU A 82 5.34 -12.81 31.79
N TYR A 83 5.23 -12.24 30.59
CA TYR A 83 5.10 -10.79 30.40
C TYR A 83 3.82 -10.24 31.02
N ARG A 84 2.70 -10.95 30.90
CA ARG A 84 1.43 -10.58 31.54
C ARG A 84 1.59 -10.58 33.08
N GLU A 85 2.12 -11.64 33.65
CA GLU A 85 2.33 -11.73 35.11
C GLU A 85 3.26 -10.62 35.62
N TRP A 86 4.35 -10.38 34.91
CA TRP A 86 5.24 -9.27 35.22
C TRP A 86 4.57 -7.92 35.17
N ALA A 87 3.83 -7.65 34.09
CA ALA A 87 3.14 -6.37 33.89
C ALA A 87 2.18 -6.04 35.03
N TRP A 88 1.46 -7.04 35.55
CA TRP A 88 0.55 -6.86 36.68
C TRP A 88 1.23 -6.72 38.04
N SER A 89 2.54 -6.89 38.13
CA SER A 89 3.29 -6.61 39.37
C SER A 89 3.41 -5.09 39.60
N ALA A 90 3.68 -4.68 40.85
CA ALA A 90 3.84 -3.27 41.20
C ALA A 90 4.93 -2.55 40.37
N LYS A 91 6.04 -3.25 40.06
CA LYS A 91 7.12 -2.71 39.21
C LYS A 91 6.76 -2.74 37.73
N GLY A 92 6.07 -3.77 37.29
CA GLY A 92 5.67 -3.92 35.87
C GLY A 92 4.65 -2.89 35.44
N LYS A 93 3.68 -2.55 36.29
CA LYS A 93 2.64 -1.52 35.98
C LYS A 93 3.22 -0.18 35.54
N THR A 94 4.41 0.19 36.03
CA THR A 94 5.05 1.46 35.64
C THR A 94 5.73 1.42 34.22
N LYS A 95 5.76 0.24 33.59
CA LYS A 95 6.46 0.02 32.31
C LYS A 95 5.53 -0.04 31.11
N PHE A 96 4.22 -0.11 31.34
CA PHE A 96 3.24 -0.24 30.28
C PHE A 96 2.18 0.86 30.38
N PRO A 97 1.54 1.25 29.28
CA PRO A 97 0.42 2.20 29.28
C PRO A 97 -0.73 1.72 30.16
N ASP A 98 -1.33 2.63 30.93
CA ASP A 98 -2.42 2.32 31.85
C ASP A 98 -3.63 1.67 31.15
N GLU A 99 -3.89 2.03 29.92
CA GLU A 99 -4.99 1.49 29.11
C GLU A 99 -4.89 -0.02 28.86
N TYR A 100 -3.67 -0.58 28.89
CA TYR A 100 -3.46 -2.03 28.65
C TYR A 100 -3.94 -2.90 29.81
N PHE A 101 -4.18 -2.32 30.98
CA PHE A 101 -4.71 -3.01 32.15
C PHE A 101 -6.24 -3.09 32.18
N SER A 102 -6.89 -2.86 31.05
CA SER A 102 -8.33 -2.98 30.87
C SER A 102 -8.72 -4.23 30.08
N THR A 103 -9.99 -4.62 30.15
CA THR A 103 -10.54 -5.77 29.38
C THR A 103 -10.66 -5.50 27.86
N ALA A 104 -10.34 -4.29 27.41
CA ALA A 104 -10.33 -3.91 25.97
C ALA A 104 -9.13 -4.49 25.22
N TYR A 105 -8.13 -5.01 25.92
CA TYR A 105 -6.89 -5.56 25.35
C TYR A 105 -6.72 -7.03 25.70
N GLY A 106 -6.15 -7.80 24.79
CA GLY A 106 -5.76 -9.18 25.04
C GLY A 106 -4.61 -9.28 26.05
N SER A 107 -4.53 -10.41 26.74
CA SER A 107 -3.51 -10.65 27.77
C SER A 107 -2.07 -10.66 27.25
N ASP A 108 -1.89 -10.76 25.95
CA ASP A 108 -0.64 -10.78 25.21
C ASP A 108 -0.15 -9.38 24.77
N ILE A 109 -0.93 -8.32 25.09
CA ILE A 109 -0.57 -6.94 24.70
C ILE A 109 0.78 -6.49 25.24
N PHE A 110 1.17 -6.98 26.43
CA PHE A 110 2.40 -6.57 27.11
C PHE A 110 3.67 -7.02 26.36
N ILE A 111 3.71 -8.26 25.89
CA ILE A 111 4.82 -8.74 25.06
C ILE A 111 4.81 -8.03 23.71
N LYS A 112 3.65 -7.84 23.09
CA LYS A 112 3.48 -7.14 21.80
C LYS A 112 3.94 -5.69 21.88
N HIS A 113 3.60 -4.99 22.94
CA HIS A 113 4.10 -3.64 23.21
C HIS A 113 5.63 -3.63 23.34
N THR A 114 6.19 -4.58 24.09
CA THR A 114 7.65 -4.67 24.24
C THR A 114 8.34 -4.91 22.90
N ILE A 115 7.78 -5.76 22.05
CA ILE A 115 8.27 -5.96 20.66
C ILE A 115 8.24 -4.63 19.90
N ALA A 116 7.12 -3.90 19.96
CA ALA A 116 6.97 -2.62 19.27
C ALA A 116 8.02 -1.59 19.71
N GLU A 117 8.30 -1.49 21.01
CA GLU A 117 9.31 -0.57 21.54
C GLU A 117 10.74 -1.01 21.19
N LEU A 118 11.07 -2.32 21.23
CA LEU A 118 12.38 -2.83 20.81
C LEU A 118 12.68 -2.50 19.34
N LEU A 119 11.68 -2.52 18.47
CA LEU A 119 11.84 -2.29 17.04
C LEU A 119 11.75 -0.80 16.65
N LYS A 120 11.46 0.10 17.59
CA LYS A 120 11.23 1.53 17.33
C LYS A 120 12.45 2.26 16.80
N ALA A 121 13.64 1.86 17.23
CA ALA A 121 14.90 2.49 16.85
C ALA A 121 15.48 1.98 15.53
N LEU A 122 14.83 0.98 14.89
CA LEU A 122 15.34 0.41 13.65
C LEU A 122 15.14 1.37 12.48
N GLY A 123 16.17 1.54 11.68
CA GLY A 123 16.16 2.37 10.49
C GLY A 123 17.57 2.83 10.09
N PRO A 124 17.70 3.58 9.01
CA PRO A 124 18.98 4.08 8.56
C PRO A 124 19.52 5.14 9.53
N HIS A 125 20.79 5.01 9.94
CA HIS A 125 21.48 6.01 10.73
C HIS A 125 21.96 7.16 9.83
N LYS A 126 21.45 8.38 10.06
CA LYS A 126 21.82 9.58 9.29
C LYS A 126 21.66 9.43 7.76
N GLY A 127 20.68 8.61 7.33
CA GLY A 127 20.40 8.38 5.92
C GLY A 127 21.26 7.30 5.25
N SER A 128 22.13 6.61 5.98
CA SER A 128 22.95 5.49 5.48
C SER A 128 22.52 4.16 6.10
N TYR A 129 22.62 3.09 5.32
CA TYR A 129 22.34 1.71 5.73
C TYR A 129 23.57 0.95 6.22
N GLY A 130 24.65 1.69 6.59
CA GLY A 130 25.84 1.15 7.25
C GLY A 130 27.08 1.11 6.36
N SER A 131 26.96 1.04 5.03
CA SER A 131 28.08 1.14 4.09
C SER A 131 27.60 1.66 2.73
N ALA A 132 28.54 2.14 1.90
CA ALA A 132 28.25 2.60 0.54
C ALA A 132 27.65 1.47 -0.33
N ASP A 133 28.10 0.24 -0.14
CA ASP A 133 27.57 -0.92 -0.88
C ASP A 133 26.09 -1.19 -0.52
N LEU A 134 25.75 -1.14 0.77
CA LEU A 134 24.37 -1.30 1.21
C LEU A 134 23.47 -0.14 0.77
N ASP A 135 24.00 1.08 0.75
CA ASP A 135 23.28 2.25 0.23
C ASP A 135 22.98 2.09 -1.27
N THR A 136 23.94 1.54 -2.04
CA THR A 136 23.76 1.23 -3.46
C THR A 136 22.73 0.12 -3.69
N GLU A 137 22.76 -0.95 -2.88
CA GLU A 137 21.74 -2.00 -2.91
C GLU A 137 20.33 -1.43 -2.67
N ILE A 138 20.17 -0.55 -1.68
CA ILE A 138 18.88 0.07 -1.37
C ILE A 138 18.43 1.02 -2.49
N ALA A 139 19.37 1.75 -3.11
CA ALA A 139 19.07 2.58 -4.27
C ALA A 139 18.54 1.73 -5.45
N ALA A 140 19.17 0.58 -5.70
CA ALA A 140 18.69 -0.37 -6.69
C ALA A 140 17.34 -0.99 -6.33
N LEU A 141 17.10 -1.34 -5.05
CA LEU A 141 15.80 -1.86 -4.58
C LEU A 141 14.66 -0.85 -4.80
N LYS A 142 14.90 0.43 -4.49
CA LYS A 142 13.92 1.50 -4.73
C LYS A 142 13.57 1.69 -6.20
N SER A 143 14.41 1.25 -7.12
CA SER A 143 14.13 1.33 -8.55
C SER A 143 13.16 0.24 -9.04
N ILE A 144 12.88 -0.78 -8.23
CA ILE A 144 11.93 -1.83 -8.57
C ILE A 144 10.51 -1.28 -8.45
N SER A 145 9.80 -1.22 -9.57
CA SER A 145 8.36 -0.92 -9.58
C SER A 145 7.60 -2.17 -9.17
N ALA A 146 7.55 -2.48 -7.88
CA ALA A 146 6.87 -3.68 -7.40
C ALA A 146 5.34 -3.52 -7.45
N HIS A 147 4.61 -4.58 -7.81
CA HIS A 147 3.15 -4.61 -7.69
C HIS A 147 2.71 -4.46 -6.24
N ALA A 148 3.34 -5.21 -5.35
CA ALA A 148 3.15 -5.14 -3.92
C ALA A 148 4.43 -5.55 -3.18
N VAL A 149 4.55 -5.10 -1.94
CA VAL A 149 5.53 -5.60 -0.97
C VAL A 149 4.79 -6.35 0.12
N ILE A 150 5.16 -7.60 0.37
CA ILE A 150 4.58 -8.43 1.42
C ILE A 150 5.66 -8.65 2.49
N THR A 151 5.32 -8.52 3.76
CA THR A 151 6.29 -8.74 4.84
C THR A 151 5.66 -9.35 6.08
N THR A 152 6.42 -10.26 6.72
CA THR A 152 6.13 -10.76 8.06
C THR A 152 6.80 -9.90 9.16
N ASN A 153 7.61 -8.92 8.77
CA ASN A 153 8.33 -8.08 9.73
C ASN A 153 7.40 -7.08 10.42
N TYR A 154 7.59 -6.91 11.72
CA TYR A 154 6.83 -5.94 12.53
C TYR A 154 7.39 -4.51 12.44
N ASP A 155 8.69 -4.36 12.07
CA ASP A 155 9.37 -3.06 11.96
C ASP A 155 8.82 -2.19 10.81
N GLU A 156 9.29 -0.96 10.71
CA GLU A 156 8.91 -0.02 9.65
C GLU A 156 10.14 0.38 8.79
N VAL A 157 11.00 -0.61 8.47
CA VAL A 157 12.22 -0.36 7.68
C VAL A 157 11.92 -0.30 6.19
N ILE A 158 10.90 -1.02 5.71
CA ILE A 158 10.55 -1.10 4.29
C ILE A 158 9.71 0.09 3.81
N GLU A 159 8.88 0.68 4.67
CA GLU A 159 7.95 1.72 4.32
C GLU A 159 8.61 3.00 3.74
N PRO A 160 9.74 3.50 4.31
CA PRO A 160 10.44 4.66 3.74
C PRO A 160 11.08 4.41 2.37
N LEU A 161 11.21 3.13 1.97
CA LEU A 161 11.76 2.77 0.65
C LEU A 161 10.70 2.87 -0.44
N PHE A 162 9.43 2.76 -0.08
CA PHE A 162 8.27 2.81 -0.98
C PHE A 162 7.24 3.83 -0.45
N PRO A 163 7.57 5.14 -0.45
CA PRO A 163 6.75 6.17 0.20
C PRO A 163 5.36 6.34 -0.43
N ASP A 164 5.21 5.98 -1.71
CA ASP A 164 3.95 6.05 -2.44
C ASP A 164 3.07 4.81 -2.24
N TYR A 165 3.57 3.79 -1.52
CA TYR A 165 2.82 2.57 -1.27
C TYR A 165 1.94 2.72 -0.03
N GLU A 166 0.76 2.13 -0.08
CA GLU A 166 -0.17 2.14 1.04
C GLU A 166 0.11 0.97 1.99
N ARG A 167 0.31 1.28 3.27
CA ARG A 167 0.51 0.26 4.30
C ARG A 167 -0.82 -0.37 4.71
N ILE A 168 -0.87 -1.70 4.69
CA ILE A 168 -2.02 -2.51 5.09
C ILE A 168 -1.57 -3.48 6.17
N ILE A 169 -2.18 -3.39 7.36
CA ILE A 169 -1.84 -4.22 8.52
C ILE A 169 -2.92 -5.28 8.70
N GLY A 170 -2.54 -6.56 8.59
CA GLY A 170 -3.44 -7.69 8.83
C GLY A 170 -4.75 -7.59 8.05
N GLN A 171 -5.88 -7.65 8.77
CA GLN A 171 -7.23 -7.66 8.17
C GLN A 171 -7.73 -6.32 7.62
N GLN A 172 -6.98 -5.23 7.72
CA GLN A 172 -7.37 -3.94 7.13
C GLN A 172 -7.63 -4.05 5.62
N ILE A 173 -7.07 -5.06 4.97
CA ILE A 173 -7.30 -5.39 3.55
C ILE A 173 -8.78 -5.57 3.20
N LEU A 174 -9.63 -6.02 4.15
CA LEU A 174 -11.06 -6.24 3.93
C LEU A 174 -11.88 -4.95 3.84
N ARG A 175 -11.34 -3.83 4.30
CA ARG A 175 -12.07 -2.57 4.46
C ARG A 175 -11.81 -1.55 3.37
N LYS A 176 -10.89 -1.85 2.42
CA LYS A 176 -10.47 -0.88 1.41
C LYS A 176 -10.98 -1.23 0.02
N PRO A 177 -11.40 -0.23 -0.77
CA PRO A 177 -11.84 -0.45 -2.14
C PRO A 177 -10.66 -0.85 -3.05
N TYR A 178 -10.94 -1.68 -3.95
CA TYR A 178 -10.32 -2.45 -5.00
C TYR A 178 -9.16 -1.84 -5.82
N LEU A 179 -8.10 -1.30 -5.22
CA LEU A 179 -6.95 -0.91 -6.02
C LEU A 179 -5.67 -1.54 -5.46
N ALA A 180 -5.32 -2.68 -6.02
CA ALA A 180 -4.31 -3.60 -5.50
C ALA A 180 -2.88 -3.34 -6.03
N ILE A 181 -2.50 -2.11 -6.34
CA ILE A 181 -1.16 -1.78 -6.85
C ILE A 181 -0.47 -0.82 -5.90
N GLY A 182 0.80 -1.14 -5.54
CA GLY A 182 1.59 -0.35 -4.63
C GLY A 182 1.11 -0.43 -3.17
N GLU A 183 0.96 -1.62 -2.65
CA GLU A 183 0.57 -1.90 -1.26
C GLU A 183 1.72 -2.56 -0.51
N ILE A 184 1.88 -2.24 0.77
CA ILE A 184 2.77 -2.93 1.70
C ILE A 184 1.90 -3.73 2.66
N PHE A 185 1.88 -5.05 2.47
CA PHE A 185 1.13 -5.97 3.33
C PHE A 185 1.98 -6.43 4.51
N LYS A 186 1.65 -5.96 5.69
CA LYS A 186 2.23 -6.41 6.97
C LYS A 186 1.38 -7.55 7.54
N ILE A 187 1.64 -8.76 7.03
CA ILE A 187 0.75 -9.91 7.28
C ILE A 187 0.79 -10.42 8.72
N HIS A 188 1.91 -10.24 9.43
CA HIS A 188 2.03 -10.58 10.85
C HIS A 188 1.91 -9.37 11.79
N GLY A 189 1.36 -8.26 11.30
CA GLY A 189 1.18 -7.06 12.10
C GLY A 189 2.32 -6.05 11.99
N CYS A 190 2.21 -4.95 12.75
CA CYS A 190 3.13 -3.83 12.71
C CYS A 190 3.36 -3.26 14.11
N ARG A 191 4.57 -2.79 14.39
CA ARG A 191 4.91 -2.10 15.65
C ARG A 191 4.04 -0.86 15.91
N SER A 192 3.53 -0.20 14.88
CA SER A 192 2.63 0.96 15.04
C SER A 192 1.23 0.58 15.54
N ASP A 193 0.87 -0.70 15.47
CA ASP A 193 -0.34 -1.27 16.06
C ASP A 193 0.01 -2.56 16.80
N PRO A 194 0.46 -2.50 18.06
CA PRO A 194 0.88 -3.67 18.83
C PRO A 194 -0.15 -4.79 18.91
N LYS A 195 -1.47 -4.47 18.86
CA LYS A 195 -2.53 -5.48 18.87
C LYS A 195 -2.48 -6.42 17.65
N SER A 196 -1.95 -5.92 16.54
CA SER A 196 -1.87 -6.67 15.28
C SER A 196 -0.75 -7.69 15.24
N ILE A 197 0.23 -7.62 16.16
CA ILE A 197 1.43 -8.45 16.14
C ILE A 197 1.08 -9.92 16.40
N VAL A 198 1.59 -10.81 15.54
CA VAL A 198 1.44 -12.27 15.62
C VAL A 198 2.69 -12.85 16.29
N VAL A 199 2.60 -13.32 17.55
CA VAL A 199 3.78 -13.71 18.34
C VAL A 199 3.66 -15.08 19.00
N ASN A 200 2.45 -15.53 19.32
CA ASN A 200 2.18 -16.77 20.05
C ASN A 200 1.31 -17.74 19.27
N GLU A 201 1.17 -18.99 19.74
CA GLU A 201 0.39 -20.02 19.05
C GLU A 201 -1.07 -19.58 18.76
N ALA A 202 -1.71 -18.90 19.71
CA ALA A 202 -3.07 -18.43 19.56
C ALA A 202 -3.20 -17.34 18.47
N ASP A 203 -2.17 -16.49 18.29
CA ASP A 203 -2.12 -15.52 17.20
C ASP A 203 -1.96 -16.23 15.85
N TYR A 204 -1.05 -17.22 15.75
CA TYR A 204 -0.87 -18.01 14.53
C TYR A 204 -2.12 -18.78 14.17
N GLN A 205 -2.82 -19.38 15.14
CA GLN A 205 -4.06 -20.09 14.91
C GLN A 205 -5.15 -19.13 14.39
N ARG A 206 -5.30 -17.97 15.01
CA ARG A 206 -6.21 -16.92 14.51
C ARG A 206 -5.83 -16.45 13.10
N PHE A 207 -4.53 -16.32 12.84
CA PHE A 207 -4.06 -15.97 11.51
C PHE A 207 -4.47 -17.02 10.46
N GLU A 208 -4.34 -18.30 10.75
CA GLU A 208 -4.76 -19.39 9.87
C GLU A 208 -6.29 -19.46 9.69
N ASP A 209 -7.05 -19.28 10.76
CA ASP A 209 -8.51 -19.42 10.75
C ASP A 209 -9.22 -18.21 10.12
N ASP A 210 -8.80 -17.01 10.48
CA ASP A 210 -9.50 -15.75 10.14
C ASP A 210 -9.02 -15.11 8.85
N HIS A 211 -7.82 -15.47 8.34
CA HIS A 211 -7.19 -14.79 7.21
C HIS A 211 -7.39 -15.51 5.86
N LYS A 212 -8.46 -16.29 5.71
CA LYS A 212 -8.75 -17.02 4.45
C LYS A 212 -8.76 -16.12 3.21
N TYR A 213 -9.28 -14.89 3.34
CA TYR A 213 -9.26 -13.92 2.24
C TYR A 213 -7.83 -13.44 1.92
N LEU A 214 -7.04 -13.12 2.95
CA LEU A 214 -5.65 -12.71 2.77
C LEU A 214 -4.84 -13.84 2.12
N SER A 215 -5.00 -15.07 2.60
CA SER A 215 -4.34 -16.25 2.02
C SER A 215 -4.74 -16.45 0.55
N ALA A 216 -6.03 -16.32 0.21
CA ALA A 216 -6.48 -16.41 -1.18
C ALA A 216 -5.86 -15.30 -2.07
N LYS A 217 -5.80 -14.06 -1.57
CA LYS A 217 -5.16 -12.96 -2.30
C LYS A 217 -3.66 -13.19 -2.48
N LEU A 218 -2.97 -13.65 -1.45
CA LEU A 218 -1.54 -13.99 -1.55
C LEU A 218 -1.30 -15.11 -2.56
N LEU A 219 -2.13 -16.15 -2.57
CA LEU A 219 -2.04 -17.24 -3.53
C LEU A 219 -2.21 -16.76 -4.98
N THR A 220 -3.16 -15.85 -5.24
CA THR A 220 -3.33 -15.21 -6.54
C THR A 220 -2.04 -14.50 -6.96
N TYR A 221 -1.45 -13.72 -6.07
CA TYR A 221 -0.19 -13.03 -6.34
C TYR A 221 0.96 -14.00 -6.66
N PHE A 222 1.06 -15.11 -5.94
CA PHE A 222 2.13 -16.10 -6.15
C PHE A 222 2.01 -16.84 -7.49
N VAL A 223 0.80 -16.99 -8.00
CA VAL A 223 0.57 -17.63 -9.30
C VAL A 223 0.73 -16.67 -10.46
N GLU A 224 0.28 -15.42 -10.30
CA GLU A 224 0.18 -14.46 -11.40
C GLU A 224 1.43 -13.59 -11.57
N HIS A 225 2.21 -13.37 -10.51
CA HIS A 225 3.33 -12.44 -10.52
C HIS A 225 4.69 -13.14 -10.37
N PRO A 226 5.75 -12.61 -10.98
CA PRO A 226 7.11 -12.92 -10.55
C PRO A 226 7.30 -12.52 -9.09
N LEU A 227 7.82 -13.41 -8.26
CA LEU A 227 7.97 -13.20 -6.83
C LEU A 227 9.41 -13.44 -6.40
N ILE A 228 9.94 -12.55 -5.57
CA ILE A 228 11.26 -12.72 -4.96
C ILE A 228 11.17 -12.68 -3.43
N PHE A 229 11.62 -13.75 -2.79
CA PHE A 229 11.84 -13.81 -1.35
C PHE A 229 13.17 -13.16 -0.99
N ILE A 230 13.14 -12.14 -0.13
CA ILE A 230 14.31 -11.39 0.32
C ILE A 230 14.42 -11.47 1.83
N GLY A 231 15.57 -11.90 2.35
CA GLY A 231 15.79 -11.99 3.79
C GLY A 231 15.09 -13.18 4.47
N TYR A 232 14.79 -14.21 3.70
CA TYR A 232 14.32 -15.51 4.17
C TYR A 232 15.38 -16.59 3.93
N ARG A 233 15.25 -17.67 4.67
CA ARG A 233 15.96 -18.93 4.40
C ARG A 233 14.98 -19.92 3.80
N ALA A 234 15.48 -20.84 2.97
CA ALA A 234 14.65 -21.85 2.32
C ALA A 234 13.95 -22.81 3.31
N ASP A 235 14.47 -22.93 4.53
CA ASP A 235 13.89 -23.72 5.61
C ASP A 235 12.88 -22.95 6.48
N ASP A 236 12.62 -21.67 6.18
CA ASP A 236 11.67 -20.84 6.92
C ASP A 236 10.25 -21.44 6.87
N PRO A 237 9.59 -21.63 8.02
CA PRO A 237 8.23 -22.21 8.06
C PRO A 237 7.20 -21.41 7.29
N ASN A 238 7.33 -20.08 7.23
CA ASN A 238 6.40 -19.24 6.47
C ASN A 238 6.52 -19.50 4.97
N ILE A 239 7.76 -19.60 4.44
CA ILE A 239 7.99 -19.96 3.02
C ILE A 239 7.44 -21.34 2.73
N LYS A 240 7.72 -22.33 3.59
CA LYS A 240 7.23 -23.69 3.40
C LYS A 240 5.70 -23.75 3.35
N SER A 241 5.01 -23.05 4.24
CA SER A 241 3.54 -22.98 4.24
C SER A 241 3.01 -22.39 2.94
N ILE A 242 3.57 -21.26 2.52
CA ILE A 242 3.18 -20.58 1.27
C ILE A 242 3.40 -21.50 0.04
N LEU A 243 4.59 -22.09 -0.06
CA LEU A 243 4.90 -22.97 -1.18
C LEU A 243 4.04 -24.25 -1.18
N TYR A 244 3.69 -24.78 -0.01
CA TYR A 244 2.78 -25.90 0.10
C TYR A 244 1.40 -25.58 -0.48
N ASP A 245 0.87 -24.38 -0.18
CA ASP A 245 -0.40 -23.94 -0.73
C ASP A 245 -0.31 -23.71 -2.26
N VAL A 246 0.80 -23.17 -2.75
CA VAL A 246 1.06 -23.00 -4.19
C VAL A 246 1.08 -24.37 -4.88
N ASP A 247 1.79 -25.37 -4.32
CA ASP A 247 1.84 -26.74 -4.88
C ASP A 247 0.44 -27.35 -4.99
N ARG A 248 -0.38 -27.19 -3.97
CA ARG A 248 -1.76 -27.72 -3.99
C ARG A 248 -2.63 -27.13 -5.09
N MET A 249 -2.36 -25.88 -5.50
CA MET A 249 -3.11 -25.21 -6.56
C MET A 249 -2.58 -25.54 -7.95
N VAL A 250 -1.27 -25.67 -8.09
CA VAL A 250 -0.57 -25.83 -9.39
C VAL A 250 -0.34 -27.32 -9.73
N ARG A 251 -0.95 -28.25 -9.03
CA ARG A 251 -0.78 -29.72 -9.06
C ARG A 251 -0.79 -30.40 -10.42
N ALA A 252 -0.16 -29.90 -11.43
CA ALA A 252 0.10 -30.68 -12.64
C ALA A 252 1.41 -30.25 -13.25
N ASP A 253 2.36 -31.15 -13.33
CA ASP A 253 3.47 -31.17 -14.25
C ASP A 253 4.65 -30.21 -14.06
N PHE A 254 4.67 -29.32 -13.07
CA PHE A 254 5.82 -28.43 -12.90
C PHE A 254 6.84 -28.97 -11.90
N GLN A 255 7.94 -29.51 -12.42
CA GLN A 255 9.13 -29.85 -11.62
C GLN A 255 9.82 -28.60 -11.03
N LEU A 256 9.55 -27.40 -11.57
CA LEU A 256 10.11 -26.12 -11.18
C LEU A 256 9.02 -25.05 -11.24
N VAL A 257 8.82 -24.28 -10.15
CA VAL A 257 7.96 -23.09 -10.17
C VAL A 257 8.75 -21.94 -10.82
N PRO A 258 8.37 -21.52 -12.05
CA PRO A 258 9.26 -20.72 -12.89
C PRO A 258 9.32 -19.23 -12.50
N ASN A 259 8.34 -18.74 -11.76
CA ASN A 259 8.17 -17.33 -11.41
C ASN A 259 8.55 -16.98 -9.95
N ILE A 260 8.99 -17.97 -9.14
CA ILE A 260 9.36 -17.76 -7.75
C ILE A 260 10.87 -17.86 -7.56
N TYR A 261 11.46 -16.83 -6.97
CA TYR A 261 12.88 -16.73 -6.66
C TYR A 261 13.11 -16.60 -5.16
N ILE A 262 14.19 -17.19 -4.65
CA ILE A 262 14.73 -16.92 -3.33
C ILE A 262 16.11 -16.27 -3.46
N LEU A 263 16.31 -15.13 -2.81
CA LEU A 263 17.59 -14.41 -2.77
C LEU A 263 18.33 -14.74 -1.49
N GLU A 264 19.49 -15.38 -1.62
CA GLU A 264 20.34 -15.81 -0.51
C GLU A 264 21.66 -15.03 -0.52
N TRP A 265 22.02 -14.48 0.63
CA TRP A 265 23.31 -13.83 0.80
C TRP A 265 24.40 -14.87 1.09
N ASP A 266 25.44 -14.87 0.27
CA ASP A 266 26.60 -15.73 0.45
C ASP A 266 27.88 -14.91 0.30
N LYS A 267 28.59 -14.71 1.43
CA LYS A 267 29.86 -14.01 1.45
C LYS A 267 31.04 -14.79 0.85
N ALA A 268 30.87 -16.10 0.64
CA ALA A 268 31.93 -16.95 0.09
C ALA A 268 32.02 -16.90 -1.44
N ILE A 269 31.11 -16.18 -2.08
CA ILE A 269 31.13 -16.01 -3.55
C ILE A 269 32.37 -15.25 -3.99
N THR A 270 33.06 -15.83 -4.99
CA THR A 270 34.23 -15.29 -5.68
C THR A 270 33.97 -15.24 -7.18
N ASP A 271 34.84 -14.63 -7.95
CA ASP A 271 34.73 -14.56 -9.42
C ASP A 271 34.72 -15.95 -10.09
N ALA A 272 35.30 -16.96 -9.45
CA ALA A 272 35.28 -18.35 -9.91
C ALA A 272 34.02 -19.15 -9.50
N SER A 273 33.09 -18.53 -8.76
CA SER A 273 31.88 -19.20 -8.27
C SER A 273 30.84 -19.35 -9.38
N TYR A 274 30.12 -20.47 -9.37
CA TYR A 274 28.93 -20.67 -10.21
C TYR A 274 27.86 -21.41 -9.40
N PRO A 275 27.06 -20.67 -8.59
CA PRO A 275 26.04 -21.27 -7.72
C PRO A 275 24.93 -21.98 -8.49
N ALA A 276 24.21 -22.88 -7.81
CA ALA A 276 23.00 -23.47 -8.36
C ALA A 276 21.91 -22.39 -8.55
N ARG A 277 21.21 -22.48 -9.68
CA ARG A 277 20.14 -21.51 -10.03
C ARG A 277 18.76 -21.94 -9.57
N ASP A 278 18.66 -23.07 -8.92
CA ASP A 278 17.43 -23.57 -8.34
C ASP A 278 17.71 -24.34 -7.05
N LYS A 279 16.65 -24.52 -6.25
CA LYS A 279 16.69 -25.17 -4.97
C LYS A 279 15.43 -25.97 -4.73
N VAL A 280 15.61 -27.19 -4.20
CA VAL A 280 14.50 -28.04 -3.76
C VAL A 280 14.19 -27.72 -2.30
N ILE A 281 12.94 -27.41 -2.01
CA ILE A 281 12.43 -27.12 -0.67
C ILE A 281 11.45 -28.21 -0.29
N SER A 282 11.73 -28.93 0.80
CA SER A 282 10.78 -29.87 1.41
C SER A 282 9.76 -29.11 2.23
N VAL A 283 8.52 -29.04 1.76
CA VAL A 283 7.44 -28.26 2.37
C VAL A 283 6.55 -29.10 3.30
N ALA A 284 6.47 -30.42 3.05
CA ALA A 284 5.82 -31.41 3.88
C ALA A 284 6.56 -32.76 3.76
N ALA A 285 6.15 -33.78 4.53
CA ALA A 285 6.83 -35.07 4.60
C ALA A 285 7.16 -35.69 3.25
N ASP A 286 6.24 -35.60 2.26
CA ASP A 286 6.41 -36.17 0.92
C ASP A 286 6.21 -35.13 -0.19
N VAL A 287 6.30 -33.83 0.12
CA VAL A 287 6.09 -32.76 -0.86
C VAL A 287 7.34 -31.91 -0.98
N ASN A 288 7.96 -31.97 -2.14
CA ASN A 288 9.15 -31.21 -2.49
C ASN A 288 8.84 -30.27 -3.66
N ILE A 289 9.18 -29.02 -3.50
CA ILE A 289 8.99 -27.97 -4.52
C ILE A 289 10.34 -27.44 -4.94
N ARG A 290 10.52 -27.27 -6.23
CA ARG A 290 11.72 -26.68 -6.80
C ARG A 290 11.42 -25.24 -7.20
N ILE A 291 12.16 -24.28 -6.65
CA ILE A 291 12.07 -22.85 -6.98
C ILE A 291 13.42 -22.34 -7.48
N LYS A 292 13.42 -21.18 -8.12
CA LYS A 292 14.67 -20.54 -8.55
C LYS A 292 15.41 -19.97 -7.35
N SER A 293 16.73 -20.11 -7.34
CA SER A 293 17.62 -19.63 -6.28
C SER A 293 18.65 -18.68 -6.85
N ILE A 294 18.87 -17.55 -6.16
CA ILE A 294 19.89 -16.58 -6.51
C ILE A 294 20.82 -16.42 -5.29
N SER A 295 22.09 -16.79 -5.46
CA SER A 295 23.12 -16.61 -4.44
C SER A 295 24.00 -15.43 -4.81
N ALA A 296 24.14 -14.45 -3.89
CA ALA A 296 24.88 -13.23 -4.15
C ALA A 296 25.60 -12.72 -2.89
N SER A 297 26.81 -12.18 -3.06
CA SER A 297 27.53 -11.43 -2.03
C SER A 297 27.08 -9.96 -1.93
N SER A 298 26.61 -9.39 -3.07
CA SER A 298 25.93 -8.10 -3.16
C SER A 298 24.60 -8.27 -3.92
N PHE A 299 23.54 -7.62 -3.43
CA PHE A 299 22.21 -7.71 -4.02
C PHE A 299 21.94 -6.64 -5.09
N GLU A 300 22.84 -5.70 -5.27
CA GLU A 300 22.68 -4.58 -6.22
C GLU A 300 22.28 -5.05 -7.62
N TRP A 301 23.03 -6.01 -8.18
CA TRP A 301 22.79 -6.50 -9.54
C TRP A 301 21.45 -7.25 -9.68
N VAL A 302 21.05 -7.97 -8.62
CA VAL A 302 19.75 -8.67 -8.59
C VAL A 302 18.61 -7.66 -8.60
N TYR A 303 18.69 -6.65 -7.73
CA TYR A 303 17.67 -5.59 -7.69
C TYR A 303 17.61 -4.80 -9.00
N LYS A 304 18.77 -4.51 -9.61
CA LYS A 304 18.80 -3.91 -10.96
C LYS A 304 18.14 -4.80 -12.00
N ALA A 305 18.35 -6.12 -11.97
CA ALA A 305 17.72 -7.05 -12.91
C ALA A 305 16.17 -7.03 -12.77
N PHE A 306 15.63 -7.01 -11.55
CA PHE A 306 14.20 -6.87 -11.32
C PHE A 306 13.66 -5.46 -11.62
N GLY A 307 14.50 -4.44 -11.53
CA GLY A 307 14.15 -3.06 -11.87
C GLY A 307 14.19 -2.73 -13.36
N GLN A 308 14.83 -3.60 -14.17
CA GLN A 308 14.92 -3.45 -15.63
C GLN A 308 13.71 -4.01 -16.40
N ALA A 309 12.63 -4.37 -15.71
CA ALA A 309 11.38 -4.78 -16.36
C ALA A 309 11.03 -3.73 -17.42
N GLY A 310 11.30 -4.10 -18.70
CA GLY A 310 11.42 -3.23 -19.84
C GLY A 310 10.28 -2.22 -19.99
N ASP A 311 10.57 -1.10 -20.64
CA ASP A 311 9.72 -0.04 -21.21
C ASP A 311 8.42 0.39 -20.49
N LEU A 312 8.04 -0.25 -19.38
CA LEU A 312 7.14 0.30 -18.40
C LEU A 312 7.93 1.39 -17.65
N GLU A 313 7.98 2.60 -18.23
CA GLU A 313 8.38 3.81 -17.52
C GLU A 313 7.89 3.73 -16.08
N LYS A 314 8.69 4.23 -15.13
CA LYS A 314 8.36 4.26 -13.70
C LYS A 314 6.96 4.82 -13.50
N VAL A 315 5.98 3.95 -13.51
CA VAL A 315 4.58 4.36 -13.31
C VAL A 315 4.46 4.80 -11.86
N ASN A 316 4.15 6.07 -11.66
CA ASN A 316 3.80 6.58 -10.35
C ASN A 316 2.57 5.80 -9.85
N THR A 317 2.77 4.93 -8.85
CA THR A 317 1.71 4.04 -8.32
C THR A 317 0.54 4.81 -7.73
N LYS A 318 0.79 6.00 -7.17
CA LYS A 318 -0.24 6.91 -6.70
C LYS A 318 -1.08 7.44 -7.86
N LEU A 319 -0.41 7.83 -8.95
CA LEU A 319 -1.08 8.25 -10.18
C LEU A 319 -1.92 7.12 -10.78
N LEU A 320 -1.35 5.92 -10.89
CA LEU A 320 -2.06 4.76 -11.43
C LEU A 320 -3.30 4.41 -10.60
N ARG A 321 -3.20 4.43 -9.26
CA ARG A 321 -4.36 4.25 -8.37
C ARG A 321 -5.43 5.29 -8.59
N SER A 322 -5.03 6.56 -8.65
CA SER A 322 -5.97 7.67 -8.87
C SER A 322 -6.66 7.55 -10.24
N LEU A 323 -5.91 7.14 -11.27
CA LEU A 323 -6.45 6.88 -12.60
C LEU A 323 -7.45 5.74 -12.60
N MET A 324 -7.12 4.60 -11.97
CA MET A 324 -8.02 3.44 -11.88
C MET A 324 -9.30 3.79 -11.12
N ALA A 325 -9.21 4.47 -9.98
CA ALA A 325 -10.37 4.91 -9.21
C ALA A 325 -11.29 5.81 -10.04
N ARG A 326 -10.72 6.79 -10.73
CA ARG A 326 -11.46 7.74 -11.56
C ARG A 326 -11.97 7.13 -12.87
N SER A 327 -11.25 6.16 -13.45
CA SER A 327 -11.74 5.42 -14.63
C SER A 327 -13.02 4.64 -14.32
N VAL A 328 -13.12 4.02 -13.12
CA VAL A 328 -14.35 3.36 -12.69
C VAL A 328 -15.50 4.37 -12.54
N GLU A 329 -15.22 5.56 -12.03
CA GLU A 329 -16.19 6.64 -11.90
C GLU A 329 -16.63 7.18 -13.28
N LEU A 330 -15.70 7.37 -14.21
CA LEU A 330 -15.97 7.76 -15.59
C LEU A 330 -16.80 6.71 -16.35
N VAL A 331 -16.51 5.42 -16.19
CA VAL A 331 -17.28 4.33 -16.83
C VAL A 331 -18.70 4.26 -16.25
N ARG A 332 -18.88 4.52 -14.97
CA ARG A 332 -20.22 4.61 -14.36
C ARG A 332 -21.05 5.75 -14.86
N SER A 333 -20.43 6.87 -15.29
CA SER A 333 -21.11 8.05 -15.79
C SER A 333 -21.40 8.02 -17.30
N SER A 334 -21.18 6.88 -17.99
CA SER A 334 -21.52 6.68 -19.42
C SER A 334 -20.88 7.69 -20.39
N ILE A 335 -19.64 8.09 -20.13
CA ILE A 335 -18.92 9.05 -21.00
C ILE A 335 -18.62 8.43 -22.38
N PRO A 336 -18.87 9.14 -23.49
CA PRO A 336 -18.58 8.64 -24.83
C PRO A 336 -17.11 8.33 -25.02
N LYS A 337 -16.78 7.19 -25.63
CA LYS A 337 -15.40 6.77 -25.93
C LYS A 337 -14.75 7.73 -26.92
N ARG A 338 -13.79 8.51 -26.47
CA ARG A 338 -12.88 9.30 -27.32
C ARG A 338 -11.44 8.89 -27.03
N HIS A 339 -10.60 8.83 -28.07
CA HIS A 339 -9.16 8.67 -27.91
C HIS A 339 -8.53 10.04 -27.68
N VAL A 340 -7.85 10.21 -26.54
CA VAL A 340 -7.13 11.43 -26.19
C VAL A 340 -5.67 11.02 -25.94
N GLY A 341 -4.75 11.58 -26.74
CA GLY A 341 -3.32 11.42 -26.47
C GLY A 341 -2.92 12.40 -25.38
N ILE A 342 -2.45 11.88 -24.26
CA ILE A 342 -2.05 12.66 -23.08
C ILE A 342 -0.65 12.19 -22.66
N ASP A 343 0.28 13.13 -22.43
CA ASP A 343 1.56 12.80 -21.81
C ASP A 343 1.44 12.63 -20.29
N PHE A 344 2.40 11.92 -19.71
CA PHE A 344 2.38 11.60 -18.28
C PHE A 344 2.48 12.82 -17.37
N GLN A 345 3.18 13.90 -17.76
CA GLN A 345 3.30 15.11 -16.96
C GLN A 345 1.97 15.85 -16.87
N THR A 346 1.25 15.95 -18.00
CA THR A 346 -0.09 16.52 -18.04
C THR A 346 -1.08 15.70 -17.21
N LEU A 347 -0.93 14.37 -17.22
CA LEU A 347 -1.77 13.45 -16.44
C LEU A 347 -1.51 13.60 -14.93
N GLU A 348 -0.25 13.75 -14.53
CA GLU A 348 0.14 13.92 -13.13
C GLU A 348 -0.43 15.21 -12.53
N HIS A 349 -0.36 16.32 -13.25
CA HIS A 349 -0.98 17.59 -12.83
C HIS A 349 -2.51 17.58 -12.80
N ALA A 350 -3.14 16.73 -13.59
CA ALA A 350 -4.60 16.67 -13.65
C ALA A 350 -5.23 15.77 -12.59
N VAL A 351 -4.47 14.82 -12.02
CA VAL A 351 -5.00 13.84 -11.06
C VAL A 351 -5.35 14.45 -9.71
N ASP A 352 -4.72 15.56 -9.35
CA ASP A 352 -4.95 16.23 -8.06
C ASP A 352 -6.35 16.88 -7.97
N SER A 353 -7.05 17.10 -9.10
CA SER A 353 -8.44 17.57 -9.08
C SER A 353 -9.31 16.81 -10.08
N GLY A 354 -10.51 16.40 -9.64
CA GLY A 354 -11.50 15.72 -10.51
C GLY A 354 -11.87 16.53 -11.75
N GLU A 355 -11.88 17.85 -11.61
CA GLU A 355 -12.22 18.80 -12.68
C GLU A 355 -11.12 18.86 -13.75
N ASN A 356 -9.85 18.86 -13.35
CA ASN A 356 -8.73 18.83 -14.28
C ASN A 356 -8.62 17.48 -14.99
N PHE A 357 -8.90 16.39 -14.31
CA PHE A 357 -8.92 15.06 -14.92
C PHE A 357 -9.99 14.94 -15.99
N ALA A 358 -11.20 15.45 -15.74
CA ALA A 358 -12.28 15.47 -16.74
C ALA A 358 -11.89 16.31 -17.97
N LYS A 359 -11.19 17.44 -17.80
CA LYS A 359 -10.68 18.28 -18.89
C LYS A 359 -9.71 17.54 -19.81
N LEU A 360 -8.89 16.62 -19.31
CA LEU A 360 -7.97 15.81 -20.11
C LEU A 360 -8.68 14.91 -21.13
N PHE A 361 -9.87 14.42 -20.79
CA PHE A 361 -10.67 13.57 -21.66
C PHE A 361 -11.61 14.38 -22.59
N GLY A 362 -11.35 15.67 -22.75
CA GLY A 362 -12.16 16.52 -23.64
C GLY A 362 -13.50 16.93 -23.05
N VAL A 363 -13.67 16.76 -21.74
CA VAL A 363 -14.82 17.23 -20.95
C VAL A 363 -14.72 18.75 -20.71
N THR A 364 -14.09 19.48 -21.61
CA THR A 364 -13.91 20.94 -21.52
C THR A 364 -15.00 21.73 -22.23
N SER A 365 -15.82 21.07 -23.03
CA SER A 365 -17.03 21.71 -23.61
C SER A 365 -18.24 21.15 -22.84
N LEU A 366 -18.98 22.01 -22.20
CA LEU A 366 -20.33 21.74 -21.67
C LEU A 366 -21.31 21.52 -22.82
N SER A 367 -20.98 20.60 -23.73
CA SER A 367 -21.76 20.25 -24.91
C SER A 367 -22.62 19.00 -24.70
N ASP A 368 -22.51 18.35 -23.54
CA ASP A 368 -23.29 17.18 -23.16
C ASP A 368 -24.25 17.54 -22.01
N PRO A 369 -25.57 17.28 -22.15
CA PRO A 369 -26.57 17.55 -21.12
C PRO A 369 -26.26 16.88 -19.76
N SER A 370 -25.70 15.68 -19.78
CA SER A 370 -25.33 14.93 -18.57
C SER A 370 -24.24 15.65 -17.78
N GLN A 371 -23.34 16.34 -18.47
CA GLN A 371 -22.24 17.08 -17.85
C GLN A 371 -22.67 18.43 -17.31
N VAL A 372 -23.58 19.08 -17.97
CA VAL A 372 -24.25 20.29 -17.44
C VAL A 372 -24.92 19.94 -16.11
N ASN A 373 -25.62 18.79 -16.04
CA ASN A 373 -26.27 18.32 -14.82
C ASN A 373 -25.30 17.92 -13.71
N LEU A 374 -24.15 17.32 -14.06
CA LEU A 374 -23.11 16.93 -13.10
C LEU A 374 -22.32 18.13 -12.55
N SER A 375 -21.95 19.06 -13.42
CA SER A 375 -21.15 20.22 -13.07
C SER A 375 -21.96 21.29 -12.34
N TYR A 376 -23.26 21.43 -12.66
CA TYR A 376 -24.18 22.41 -12.08
C TYR A 376 -25.39 21.71 -11.48
N ARG A 377 -25.14 20.86 -10.49
CA ARG A 377 -26.14 19.97 -9.89
C ARG A 377 -27.10 20.63 -8.90
N PHE A 378 -26.77 21.83 -8.43
CA PHE A 378 -27.56 22.50 -7.40
C PHE A 378 -28.56 23.50 -8.00
N LEU A 379 -29.78 23.45 -7.50
CA LEU A 379 -30.68 24.60 -7.50
C LEU A 379 -30.33 25.51 -6.32
N LEU A 380 -30.79 26.76 -6.30
CA LEU A 380 -30.49 27.69 -5.22
C LEU A 380 -30.95 27.18 -3.84
N THR A 381 -32.03 26.42 -3.80
CA THR A 381 -32.49 25.74 -2.58
C THR A 381 -31.49 24.68 -2.09
N GLY A 382 -30.87 23.94 -3.03
CA GLY A 382 -29.81 22.97 -2.74
C GLY A 382 -28.55 23.66 -2.23
N VAL A 383 -28.15 24.78 -2.83
CA VAL A 383 -27.06 25.61 -2.33
C VAL A 383 -27.34 26.08 -0.91
N GLY A 384 -28.57 26.54 -0.61
CA GLY A 384 -28.96 26.92 0.75
C GLY A 384 -28.82 25.76 1.75
N ALA A 385 -29.24 24.55 1.36
CA ALA A 385 -29.12 23.36 2.20
C ALA A 385 -27.63 22.99 2.48
N GLU A 386 -26.76 23.05 1.48
CA GLU A 386 -25.31 22.81 1.63
C GLU A 386 -24.62 23.85 2.52
N LEU A 387 -25.19 25.06 2.60
CA LEU A 387 -24.75 26.12 3.50
C LEU A 387 -25.36 26.03 4.93
N GLY A 388 -26.19 24.99 5.16
CA GLY A 388 -26.83 24.78 6.47
C GLY A 388 -28.14 25.54 6.70
N PHE A 389 -28.77 26.05 5.62
CA PHE A 389 -30.03 26.83 5.71
C PHE A 389 -31.22 26.01 5.19
N THR A 390 -32.42 26.32 5.71
CA THR A 390 -33.66 25.60 5.33
C THR A 390 -34.27 26.07 4.00
N GLY A 391 -33.68 27.07 3.32
CA GLY A 391 -34.23 27.62 2.09
C GLY A 391 -33.20 28.37 1.27
N TRP A 392 -33.65 28.91 0.13
CA TRP A 392 -32.81 29.60 -0.84
C TRP A 392 -32.42 31.03 -0.51
N SER A 393 -33.18 31.72 0.37
CA SER A 393 -33.08 33.16 0.56
C SER A 393 -31.70 33.59 1.07
N LYS A 394 -31.12 32.87 2.03
CA LYS A 394 -29.79 33.17 2.56
C LYS A 394 -28.68 32.95 1.53
N ALA A 395 -28.79 31.95 0.68
CA ALA A 395 -27.86 31.75 -0.45
C ALA A 395 -27.98 32.92 -1.46
N GLN A 396 -29.18 33.44 -1.70
CA GLN A 396 -29.39 34.64 -2.52
C GLN A 396 -28.77 35.89 -1.88
N ASP A 397 -28.92 36.07 -0.56
CA ASP A 397 -28.30 37.17 0.16
C ASP A 397 -26.77 37.18 -0.02
N LEU A 398 -26.12 36.02 0.09
CA LEU A 398 -24.67 35.87 -0.13
C LEU A 398 -24.25 36.17 -1.57
N ILE A 399 -25.05 35.78 -2.57
CA ILE A 399 -24.81 36.14 -3.97
C ILE A 399 -24.93 37.67 -4.17
N ASN A 400 -25.87 38.32 -3.48
CA ASN A 400 -26.01 39.76 -3.52
C ASN A 400 -24.82 40.48 -2.82
N VAL A 401 -24.28 39.93 -1.74
CA VAL A 401 -23.05 40.44 -1.10
C VAL A 401 -21.88 40.43 -2.09
N LEU A 402 -21.65 39.35 -2.85
CA LEU A 402 -20.62 39.30 -3.89
C LEU A 402 -20.83 40.37 -4.98
N LYS A 403 -22.10 40.63 -5.33
CA LYS A 403 -22.42 41.66 -6.33
C LYS A 403 -22.14 43.06 -5.80
N GLU A 404 -22.47 43.33 -4.53
CA GLU A 404 -22.30 44.65 -3.91
C GLU A 404 -20.84 44.92 -3.52
N GLN A 405 -20.13 43.94 -2.98
CA GLN A 405 -18.77 44.12 -2.48
C GLN A 405 -17.71 43.99 -3.58
N ASP A 406 -17.84 43.00 -4.47
CA ASP A 406 -16.82 42.65 -5.46
C ASP A 406 -17.21 43.03 -6.90
N GLY A 407 -18.41 43.56 -7.09
CA GLY A 407 -18.96 43.90 -8.41
C GLY A 407 -19.17 42.65 -9.27
N PHE A 408 -19.27 41.46 -8.68
CA PHE A 408 -19.43 40.19 -9.38
C PHE A 408 -20.87 39.69 -9.32
N ASP A 409 -21.61 39.89 -10.43
CA ASP A 409 -22.95 39.34 -10.57
C ASP A 409 -22.87 37.90 -11.08
N MET A 410 -22.91 36.94 -10.15
CA MET A 410 -22.79 35.49 -10.47
C MET A 410 -23.81 34.99 -11.49
N LYS A 411 -24.98 35.66 -11.59
CA LYS A 411 -26.08 35.26 -12.49
C LYS A 411 -26.09 35.99 -13.84
N ALA A 412 -25.20 36.96 -14.04
CA ALA A 412 -25.19 37.78 -15.27
C ALA A 412 -24.73 37.00 -16.52
N SER A 413 -24.01 35.91 -16.34
CA SER A 413 -23.48 35.07 -17.42
C SER A 413 -23.30 33.63 -16.96
N ASP A 414 -23.10 32.74 -17.95
CA ASP A 414 -22.58 31.40 -17.65
C ASP A 414 -21.11 31.50 -17.24
N ASN A 415 -20.79 30.97 -16.10
CA ASN A 415 -19.45 31.04 -15.51
C ASN A 415 -19.17 29.80 -14.66
N ARG A 416 -18.00 29.71 -14.05
CA ARG A 416 -17.59 28.59 -13.21
C ARG A 416 -18.59 28.27 -12.09
N TYR A 417 -19.33 29.24 -11.62
CA TYR A 417 -20.21 29.11 -10.45
C TYR A 417 -21.67 28.88 -10.81
N HIS A 418 -22.09 29.35 -11.99
CA HIS A 418 -23.50 29.44 -12.37
C HIS A 418 -23.71 29.26 -13.88
N ILE A 419 -24.81 28.61 -14.25
CA ILE A 419 -25.33 28.58 -15.62
C ILE A 419 -26.84 28.80 -15.63
N THR A 420 -27.32 29.25 -16.78
CA THR A 420 -28.75 29.38 -17.08
C THR A 420 -29.19 28.26 -18.01
N VAL A 421 -30.17 27.46 -17.58
CA VAL A 421 -30.71 26.32 -18.35
C VAL A 421 -32.14 26.67 -18.79
N PRO A 422 -32.47 26.62 -20.10
CA PRO A 422 -33.84 26.84 -20.59
C PRO A 422 -34.79 25.76 -20.07
N SER A 423 -35.95 26.14 -19.57
CA SER A 423 -37.00 25.21 -19.13
C SER A 423 -38.31 25.65 -19.78
N GLY A 424 -38.72 24.94 -20.86
CA GLY A 424 -39.86 25.32 -21.65
C GLY A 424 -39.58 26.50 -22.62
N LYS A 425 -40.64 27.18 -23.12
CA LYS A 425 -40.50 28.20 -24.16
C LYS A 425 -40.05 29.58 -23.66
N THR A 426 -40.27 29.91 -22.41
CA THR A 426 -40.01 31.26 -21.86
C THR A 426 -39.40 31.27 -20.44
N THR A 427 -39.20 30.10 -19.82
CA THR A 427 -38.71 30.00 -18.46
C THR A 427 -37.25 29.53 -18.47
N VAL A 428 -36.44 30.06 -17.57
CA VAL A 428 -35.07 29.66 -17.37
C VAL A 428 -34.88 29.17 -15.93
N VAL A 429 -34.03 28.17 -15.73
CA VAL A 429 -33.64 27.66 -14.43
C VAL A 429 -32.17 27.97 -14.20
N HIS A 430 -31.87 28.57 -13.04
CA HIS A 430 -30.51 28.82 -12.61
C HIS A 430 -29.96 27.61 -11.88
N ARG A 431 -28.79 27.13 -12.33
CA ARG A 431 -28.09 26.01 -11.71
C ARG A 431 -26.69 26.44 -11.25
N TYR A 432 -26.25 25.83 -10.17
CA TYR A 432 -25.00 26.18 -9.47
C TYR A 432 -24.09 24.99 -9.35
N SER A 433 -22.79 25.28 -9.46
CA SER A 433 -21.72 24.29 -9.31
C SER A 433 -21.34 24.09 -7.82
N GLU A 434 -20.54 23.09 -7.55
CA GLU A 434 -19.90 22.89 -6.23
C GLU A 434 -18.98 24.08 -5.89
N ALA A 435 -18.30 24.65 -6.89
CA ALA A 435 -17.48 25.85 -6.74
C ALA A 435 -18.29 27.06 -6.24
N ALA A 436 -19.56 27.17 -6.61
CA ALA A 436 -20.45 28.20 -6.06
C ALA A 436 -20.72 27.98 -4.58
N VAL A 437 -20.98 26.74 -4.16
CA VAL A 437 -21.19 26.39 -2.74
C VAL A 437 -19.94 26.72 -1.93
N ASP A 438 -18.76 26.35 -2.39
CA ASP A 438 -17.49 26.61 -1.71
C ASP A 438 -17.18 28.11 -1.61
N LEU A 439 -17.43 28.86 -2.69
CA LEU A 439 -17.30 30.31 -2.67
C LEU A 439 -18.24 30.95 -1.64
N LEU A 440 -19.52 30.58 -1.65
CA LEU A 440 -20.51 31.13 -0.75
C LEU A 440 -20.29 30.71 0.70
N LYS A 441 -19.68 29.53 0.98
CA LYS A 441 -19.21 29.15 2.33
C LYS A 441 -18.12 30.10 2.81
N LYS A 442 -17.15 30.46 1.97
CA LYS A 442 -16.10 31.42 2.32
C LYS A 442 -16.68 32.82 2.59
N VAL A 443 -17.58 33.27 1.74
CA VAL A 443 -18.29 34.55 1.97
C VAL A 443 -19.06 34.52 3.28
N LEU A 444 -19.75 33.46 3.60
CA LEU A 444 -20.51 33.29 4.85
C LEU A 444 -19.60 33.34 6.08
N ASN A 445 -18.42 32.72 6.00
CA ASN A 445 -17.47 32.64 7.11
C ASN A 445 -16.57 33.88 7.22
N GLY A 446 -16.54 34.74 6.21
CA GLY A 446 -15.61 35.88 6.15
C GLY A 446 -14.18 35.48 5.81
N ASP A 447 -13.99 34.29 5.18
CA ASP A 447 -12.69 33.79 4.75
C ASP A 447 -12.22 34.51 3.48
N GLU A 448 -10.89 34.56 3.27
CA GLU A 448 -10.31 35.05 2.01
C GLU A 448 -10.70 34.16 0.81
N TYR A 449 -11.08 34.79 -0.31
CA TYR A 449 -11.42 34.10 -1.55
C TYR A 449 -10.93 34.86 -2.78
N THR A 450 -10.76 34.14 -3.89
CA THR A 450 -10.46 34.70 -5.21
C THR A 450 -11.61 34.40 -6.16
N LEU A 451 -12.01 35.38 -6.95
CA LEU A 451 -13.10 35.25 -7.94
C LEU A 451 -12.57 34.90 -9.31
N ASP A 452 -13.07 33.81 -9.88
CA ASP A 452 -12.88 33.49 -11.30
C ASP A 452 -14.05 34.14 -12.10
N LYS A 453 -13.73 35.24 -12.80
CA LYS A 453 -14.70 36.02 -13.58
C LYS A 453 -14.78 35.57 -15.05
N GLN A 454 -14.22 34.41 -15.41
CA GLN A 454 -14.23 33.91 -16.78
C GLN A 454 -15.64 33.51 -17.21
N ILE A 455 -16.08 34.01 -18.35
CA ILE A 455 -17.35 33.63 -18.98
C ILE A 455 -17.15 32.32 -19.75
N LEU A 456 -17.99 31.35 -19.46
CA LEU A 456 -17.97 30.03 -20.11
C LEU A 456 -18.88 30.05 -21.35
N LYS A 457 -18.42 29.47 -22.45
CA LYS A 457 -19.27 29.17 -23.61
C LYS A 457 -19.88 27.77 -23.43
N VAL A 458 -21.14 27.73 -23.06
CA VAL A 458 -21.91 26.49 -22.92
C VAL A 458 -22.75 26.31 -24.18
N ASP A 459 -22.79 25.08 -24.71
CA ASP A 459 -23.62 24.77 -25.89
C ASP A 459 -25.11 24.86 -25.53
N GLU A 460 -25.85 25.69 -26.27
CA GLU A 460 -27.28 25.93 -26.02
C GLU A 460 -28.12 24.64 -26.21
N ALA A 461 -27.71 23.74 -27.11
CA ALA A 461 -28.40 22.46 -27.31
C ALA A 461 -28.20 21.55 -26.11
N ALA A 462 -27.01 21.56 -25.50
CA ALA A 462 -26.71 20.81 -24.27
C ALA A 462 -27.47 21.35 -23.05
N LYS A 463 -27.64 22.66 -22.97
CA LYS A 463 -28.49 23.29 -21.93
C LYS A 463 -29.96 22.89 -22.08
N ALA A 464 -30.49 22.92 -23.26
CA ALA A 464 -31.89 22.57 -23.54
C ALA A 464 -32.22 21.11 -23.22
N ALA A 465 -31.26 20.20 -23.41
CA ALA A 465 -31.43 18.80 -23.10
C ALA A 465 -31.15 18.46 -21.61
N ALA A 466 -30.56 19.37 -20.85
CA ALA A 466 -30.31 19.23 -19.41
C ALA A 466 -31.49 19.81 -18.56
N ALA A 467 -32.46 20.43 -19.19
CA ALA A 467 -33.67 20.97 -18.56
C ALA A 467 -34.69 19.89 -18.22
#